data_fa22af026a0e80e565bd72e1d837f3ce
#
_entry.id   fa22af026a0e80e565bd72e1d837f3ce
#
_cell.length_a   1.000
_cell.length_b   1.000
_cell.length_c   1.000
_cell.angle_alpha   90.00
_cell.angle_beta   90.00
_cell.angle_gamma   90.00
#
_symmetry.space_group_name_H-M   'P 1'
#
loop_
_entity.id
_entity.type
_entity.pdbx_description
1 polymer ?
#
loop_
_entity_poly.entity_id
_entity_poly.type
_entity_poly.pdbx_seq_one_letter_code
_entity_poly.pdbx_strand_id
1 'polypeptide(L)'
;DVYKRQFLDRLKDLGYHHSTLAGLTVGIADIPVVEDKAEIIEESHKRVEQITKQFRRGLITDDERYNAVTAEWRAAREKLEKRLVDNQDPKNPIVMMMDSGARGNISNFSQLAGMRGLMAAPNGRIMELPILSNFREGLSVLEMFFSTHGARKGMTDTALKTADSGYLTRRLVDVCLLYTSDAADEEDSG
;
A
#
# COMPACT_ATOMS: atom_id res chain seq x y z
N ASP A 1 34.32 -8.19 -9.50
CA ASP A 1 33.02 -7.48 -9.61
C ASP A 1 32.52 -7.28 -11.04
N VAL A 2 33.38 -7.33 -12.07
CA VAL A 2 32.97 -7.24 -13.48
C VAL A 2 32.04 -8.39 -13.87
N TYR A 3 32.31 -9.61 -13.43
CA TYR A 3 31.46 -10.77 -13.71
C TYR A 3 30.07 -10.68 -13.07
N LYS A 4 29.98 -10.12 -11.86
CA LYS A 4 28.69 -9.88 -11.19
C LYS A 4 27.85 -8.89 -11.98
N ARG A 5 28.47 -7.81 -12.47
CA ARG A 5 27.79 -6.80 -13.30
C ARG A 5 27.31 -7.42 -14.63
N GLN A 6 28.16 -8.16 -15.31
CA GLN A 6 27.78 -8.83 -16.57
C GLN A 6 26.63 -9.82 -16.37
N PHE A 7 26.61 -10.56 -15.25
CA PHE A 7 25.53 -11.48 -14.93
C PHE A 7 24.20 -10.72 -14.71
N LEU A 8 24.23 -9.64 -13.95
CA LEU A 8 23.05 -8.81 -13.70
C LEU A 8 22.53 -8.14 -14.98
N ASP A 9 23.41 -7.68 -15.85
CA ASP A 9 23.02 -7.10 -17.14
C ASP A 9 22.34 -8.16 -18.03
N ARG A 10 22.88 -9.36 -18.10
CA ARG A 10 22.28 -10.48 -18.87
C ARG A 10 20.92 -10.89 -18.30
N LEU A 11 20.78 -10.93 -16.96
CA LEU A 11 19.53 -11.24 -16.30
C LEU A 11 18.46 -10.19 -16.59
N LYS A 12 18.84 -8.91 -16.54
CA LYS A 12 17.99 -7.78 -16.91
C LYS A 12 17.51 -7.88 -18.35
N ASP A 13 18.42 -8.11 -19.30
CA ASP A 13 18.10 -8.19 -20.72
C ASP A 13 17.19 -9.38 -21.02
N LEU A 14 17.43 -10.53 -20.39
CA LEU A 14 16.54 -11.70 -20.46
C LEU A 14 15.13 -11.37 -19.94
N GLY A 15 15.04 -10.70 -18.79
CA GLY A 15 13.76 -10.30 -18.21
C GLY A 15 12.98 -9.36 -19.14
N TYR A 16 13.62 -8.35 -19.69
CA TYR A 16 12.98 -7.43 -20.63
C TYR A 16 12.54 -8.11 -21.92
N HIS A 17 13.37 -9.00 -22.47
CA HIS A 17 13.03 -9.76 -23.68
C HIS A 17 11.77 -10.60 -23.46
N HIS A 18 11.71 -11.39 -22.40
CA HIS A 18 10.55 -12.23 -22.12
C HIS A 18 9.32 -11.43 -21.72
N SER A 19 9.46 -10.33 -21.01
CA SER A 19 8.35 -9.42 -20.70
C SER A 19 7.74 -8.82 -21.98
N THR A 20 8.58 -8.46 -22.96
CA THR A 20 8.12 -7.95 -24.26
C THR A 20 7.37 -9.03 -25.04
N LEU A 21 7.87 -10.27 -25.05
CA LEU A 21 7.20 -11.40 -25.72
C LEU A 21 5.87 -11.76 -25.06
N ALA A 22 5.79 -11.68 -23.72
CA ALA A 22 4.57 -12.00 -22.98
C ALA A 22 3.45 -10.98 -23.24
N GLY A 23 3.78 -9.71 -23.51
CA GLY A 23 2.80 -8.68 -23.86
C GLY A 23 1.74 -8.47 -22.81
N LEU A 24 2.08 -8.58 -21.52
CA LEU A 24 1.12 -8.44 -20.41
C LEU A 24 0.51 -7.04 -20.41
N THR A 25 -0.81 -7.00 -20.51
CA THR A 25 -1.61 -5.78 -20.47
C THR A 25 -2.64 -5.87 -19.34
N VAL A 26 -3.05 -4.73 -18.80
CA VAL A 26 -4.08 -4.64 -17.76
C VAL A 26 -5.24 -3.83 -18.28
N GLY A 27 -6.43 -4.42 -18.27
CA GLY A 27 -7.68 -3.77 -18.60
C GLY A 27 -8.61 -3.68 -17.39
N ILE A 28 -9.70 -2.92 -17.53
CA ILE A 28 -10.73 -2.81 -16.47
C ILE A 28 -11.40 -4.17 -16.25
N ALA A 29 -11.50 -5.00 -17.28
CA ALA A 29 -12.09 -6.34 -17.19
C ALA A 29 -11.28 -7.30 -16.30
N ASP A 30 -9.95 -7.06 -16.16
CA ASP A 30 -9.08 -7.90 -15.34
C ASP A 30 -9.22 -7.63 -13.83
N ILE A 31 -9.94 -6.57 -13.46
CA ILE A 31 -10.23 -6.25 -12.06
C ILE A 31 -11.49 -7.02 -11.66
N PRO A 32 -11.41 -8.02 -10.76
CA PRO A 32 -12.57 -8.81 -10.37
C PRO A 32 -13.58 -7.99 -9.58
N VAL A 33 -14.84 -8.43 -9.60
CA VAL A 33 -15.90 -7.90 -8.73
C VAL A 33 -16.08 -8.86 -7.57
N VAL A 34 -16.13 -8.31 -6.35
CA VAL A 34 -16.46 -9.07 -5.14
C VAL A 34 -17.98 -9.01 -4.95
N GLU A 35 -18.66 -10.10 -5.23
CA GLU A 35 -20.14 -10.18 -5.13
C GLU A 35 -20.63 -9.94 -3.69
N ASP A 36 -19.92 -10.49 -2.71
CA ASP A 36 -20.27 -10.39 -1.28
C ASP A 36 -19.94 -9.03 -0.64
N LYS A 37 -19.40 -8.07 -1.41
CA LYS A 37 -18.97 -6.76 -0.88
C LYS A 37 -20.10 -6.03 -0.17
N ALA A 38 -21.27 -5.99 -0.76
CA ALA A 38 -22.43 -5.29 -0.22
C ALA A 38 -22.86 -5.87 1.15
N GLU A 39 -22.87 -7.19 1.28
CA GLU A 39 -23.24 -7.87 2.53
C GLU A 39 -22.25 -7.59 3.66
N ILE A 40 -20.95 -7.65 3.36
CA ILE A 40 -19.89 -7.37 4.34
C ILE A 40 -19.98 -5.93 4.83
N ILE A 41 -20.21 -4.99 3.92
CA ILE A 41 -20.35 -3.57 4.27
C ILE A 41 -21.61 -3.35 5.12
N GLU A 42 -22.74 -3.96 4.77
CA GLU A 42 -23.99 -3.81 5.53
C GLU A 42 -23.87 -4.40 6.95
N GLU A 43 -23.20 -5.56 7.09
CA GLU A 43 -22.92 -6.15 8.38
C GLU A 43 -22.08 -5.19 9.26
N SER A 44 -21.04 -4.62 8.71
CA SER A 44 -20.19 -3.67 9.42
C SER A 44 -20.94 -2.38 9.77
N HIS A 45 -21.80 -1.87 8.90
CA HIS A 45 -22.67 -0.74 9.22
C HIS A 45 -23.58 -1.03 10.43
N LYS A 46 -24.22 -2.20 10.48
CA LYS A 46 -25.06 -2.59 11.61
C LYS A 46 -24.28 -2.64 12.92
N ARG A 47 -23.03 -3.13 12.89
CA ARG A 47 -22.15 -3.15 14.07
C ARG A 47 -21.74 -1.75 14.51
N VAL A 48 -21.36 -0.89 13.57
CA VAL A 48 -21.03 0.52 13.85
C VAL A 48 -22.21 1.27 14.44
N GLU A 49 -23.44 1.01 13.98
CA GLU A 49 -24.64 1.57 14.58
C GLU A 49 -24.85 1.09 16.04
N GLN A 50 -24.57 -0.18 16.32
CA GLN A 50 -24.66 -0.71 17.69
C GLN A 50 -23.65 -0.01 18.61
N ILE A 51 -22.40 0.15 18.17
CA ILE A 51 -21.36 0.87 18.90
C ILE A 51 -21.82 2.32 19.17
N THR A 52 -22.36 2.99 18.16
CA THR A 52 -22.87 4.35 18.27
C THR A 52 -24.06 4.45 19.24
N LYS A 53 -24.95 3.45 19.26
CA LYS A 53 -26.05 3.37 20.24
C LYS A 53 -25.53 3.18 21.66
N GLN A 54 -24.48 2.38 21.87
CA GLN A 54 -23.86 2.21 23.19
C GLN A 54 -23.24 3.53 23.68
N PHE A 55 -22.54 4.25 22.80
CA PHE A 55 -22.00 5.57 23.10
C PHE A 55 -23.09 6.58 23.51
N ARG A 56 -24.19 6.65 22.73
CA ARG A 56 -25.31 7.55 23.05
C ARG A 56 -26.00 7.22 24.40
N ARG A 57 -25.88 5.98 24.85
CA ARG A 57 -26.38 5.54 26.18
C ARG A 57 -25.36 5.80 27.29
N GLY A 58 -24.19 6.34 27.01
CA GLY A 58 -23.14 6.62 27.98
C GLY A 58 -22.41 5.39 28.50
N LEU A 59 -22.48 4.24 27.80
CA LEU A 59 -21.84 2.99 28.20
C LEU A 59 -20.35 2.93 27.86
N ILE A 60 -19.91 3.70 26.85
CA ILE A 60 -18.52 3.74 26.36
C ILE A 60 -18.10 5.19 26.21
N THR A 61 -16.80 5.43 26.33
CA THR A 61 -16.17 6.73 26.09
C THR A 61 -16.03 7.02 24.59
N ASP A 62 -15.73 8.26 24.21
CA ASP A 62 -15.52 8.62 22.80
C ASP A 62 -14.30 7.94 22.20
N ASP A 63 -13.23 7.79 22.99
CA ASP A 63 -12.01 7.07 22.54
C ASP A 63 -12.27 5.57 22.32
N GLU A 64 -13.06 4.94 23.20
CA GLU A 64 -13.46 3.55 23.02
C GLU A 64 -14.36 3.38 21.79
N ARG A 65 -15.31 4.28 21.58
CA ARG A 65 -16.13 4.30 20.36
C ARG A 65 -15.26 4.41 19.10
N TYR A 66 -14.36 5.39 19.07
CA TYR A 66 -13.44 5.61 17.96
C TYR A 66 -12.60 4.36 17.65
N ASN A 67 -12.02 3.76 18.68
CA ASN A 67 -11.19 2.55 18.52
C ASN A 67 -12.04 1.36 18.03
N ALA A 68 -13.25 1.19 18.54
CA ALA A 68 -14.15 0.12 18.13
C ALA A 68 -14.62 0.29 16.67
N VAL A 69 -14.98 1.49 16.25
CA VAL A 69 -15.40 1.79 14.88
C VAL A 69 -14.24 1.59 13.89
N THR A 70 -13.06 2.09 14.21
CA THR A 70 -11.89 1.92 13.35
C THR A 70 -11.43 0.45 13.25
N ALA A 71 -11.55 -0.31 14.34
CA ALA A 71 -11.26 -1.74 14.35
C ALA A 71 -12.25 -2.52 13.47
N GLU A 72 -13.55 -2.21 13.54
CA GLU A 72 -14.57 -2.86 12.71
C GLU A 72 -14.33 -2.63 11.22
N TRP A 73 -14.02 -1.40 10.81
CA TRP A 73 -13.72 -1.11 9.40
C TRP A 73 -12.43 -1.75 8.90
N ARG A 74 -11.42 -1.91 9.77
CA ARG A 74 -10.22 -2.68 9.42
C ARG A 74 -10.55 -4.16 9.23
N ALA A 75 -11.33 -4.74 10.13
CA ALA A 75 -11.77 -6.13 10.01
C ALA A 75 -12.60 -6.37 8.75
N ALA A 76 -13.48 -5.45 8.39
CA ALA A 76 -14.24 -5.50 7.12
C ALA A 76 -13.32 -5.50 5.91
N ARG A 77 -12.32 -4.62 5.89
CA ARG A 77 -11.31 -4.58 4.83
C ARG A 77 -10.54 -5.88 4.72
N GLU A 78 -10.06 -6.43 5.84
CA GLU A 78 -9.34 -7.70 5.87
C GLU A 78 -10.20 -8.87 5.36
N LYS A 79 -11.50 -8.90 5.69
CA LYS A 79 -12.44 -9.88 5.14
C LYS A 79 -12.54 -9.78 3.62
N LEU A 80 -12.65 -8.56 3.08
CA LEU A 80 -12.69 -8.32 1.64
C LEU A 80 -11.36 -8.69 0.96
N GLU A 81 -10.22 -8.40 1.58
CA GLU A 81 -8.91 -8.80 1.07
C GLU A 81 -8.77 -10.32 0.99
N LYS A 82 -9.22 -11.06 2.00
CA LYS A 82 -9.24 -12.53 1.98
C LYS A 82 -10.12 -13.07 0.86
N ARG A 83 -11.33 -12.53 0.70
CA ARG A 83 -12.24 -12.95 -0.39
C ARG A 83 -11.64 -12.67 -1.77
N LEU A 84 -10.94 -11.56 -1.93
CA LEU A 84 -10.23 -11.24 -3.17
C LEU A 84 -9.12 -12.24 -3.48
N VAL A 85 -8.35 -12.66 -2.46
CA VAL A 85 -7.29 -13.65 -2.60
C VAL A 85 -7.86 -15.03 -2.94
N ASP A 86 -8.94 -15.44 -2.26
CA ASP A 86 -9.56 -16.76 -2.47
C ASP A 86 -10.19 -16.90 -3.88
N ASN A 87 -10.66 -15.79 -4.46
CA ASN A 87 -11.34 -15.76 -5.76
C ASN A 87 -10.42 -15.31 -6.92
N GLN A 88 -9.09 -15.33 -6.73
CA GLN A 88 -8.14 -14.92 -7.77
C GLN A 88 -8.02 -15.96 -8.88
N ASP A 89 -8.06 -15.49 -10.14
CA ASP A 89 -7.64 -16.29 -11.29
C ASP A 89 -6.10 -16.18 -11.45
N PRO A 90 -5.36 -17.30 -11.36
CA PRO A 90 -3.91 -17.29 -11.56
C PRO A 90 -3.45 -16.77 -12.92
N LYS A 91 -4.33 -16.77 -13.92
CA LYS A 91 -4.05 -16.25 -15.27
C LYS A 91 -4.28 -14.75 -15.40
N ASN A 92 -4.81 -14.10 -14.37
CA ASN A 92 -5.04 -12.67 -14.39
C ASN A 92 -3.68 -11.93 -14.40
N PRO A 93 -3.44 -11.00 -15.35
CA PRO A 93 -2.18 -10.26 -15.44
C PRO A 93 -1.81 -9.51 -14.16
N ILE A 94 -2.79 -8.97 -13.43
CA ILE A 94 -2.57 -8.25 -12.16
C ILE A 94 -2.06 -9.22 -11.09
N VAL A 95 -2.67 -10.40 -10.99
CA VAL A 95 -2.26 -11.45 -10.04
C VAL A 95 -0.87 -11.95 -10.38
N MET A 96 -0.58 -12.20 -11.65
CA MET A 96 0.75 -12.62 -12.12
C MET A 96 1.84 -11.60 -11.75
N MET A 97 1.59 -10.30 -11.92
CA MET A 97 2.55 -9.25 -11.55
C MET A 97 2.75 -9.17 -10.03
N MET A 98 1.70 -9.37 -9.26
CA MET A 98 1.74 -9.35 -7.80
C MET A 98 2.47 -10.58 -7.24
N ASP A 99 2.15 -11.78 -7.70
CA ASP A 99 2.73 -13.03 -7.23
C ASP A 99 4.22 -13.15 -7.60
N SER A 100 4.60 -12.66 -8.77
CA SER A 100 6.01 -12.60 -9.18
C SER A 100 6.84 -11.59 -8.38
N GLY A 101 6.19 -10.71 -7.61
CA GLY A 101 6.85 -9.62 -6.90
C GLY A 101 7.36 -8.49 -7.82
N ALA A 102 7.01 -8.52 -9.10
CA ALA A 102 7.45 -7.49 -10.06
C ALA A 102 6.83 -6.13 -9.74
N ARG A 103 5.53 -6.09 -9.47
CA ARG A 103 4.83 -4.84 -9.14
C ARG A 103 3.52 -5.11 -8.40
N GLY A 104 3.24 -4.23 -7.44
CA GLY A 104 2.00 -4.26 -6.68
C GLY A 104 2.07 -5.18 -5.46
N ASN A 105 1.07 -5.03 -4.63
CA ASN A 105 0.81 -5.87 -3.47
C ASN A 105 -0.70 -6.04 -3.27
N ILE A 106 -1.09 -6.92 -2.36
CA ILE A 106 -2.49 -7.21 -2.06
C ILE A 106 -3.28 -5.98 -1.64
N SER A 107 -2.63 -5.04 -0.92
CA SER A 107 -3.28 -3.78 -0.51
C SER A 107 -3.62 -2.89 -1.70
N ASN A 108 -2.76 -2.82 -2.72
CA ASN A 108 -3.04 -2.08 -3.95
C ASN A 108 -4.18 -2.73 -4.74
N PHE A 109 -4.21 -4.06 -4.80
CA PHE A 109 -5.26 -4.81 -5.46
C PHE A 109 -6.61 -4.66 -4.74
N SER A 110 -6.60 -4.66 -3.40
CA SER A 110 -7.79 -4.38 -2.61
C SER A 110 -8.37 -2.99 -2.86
N GLN A 111 -7.54 -1.98 -3.10
CA GLN A 111 -8.02 -0.64 -3.47
C GLN A 111 -8.64 -0.58 -4.86
N LEU A 112 -8.21 -1.45 -5.77
CA LEU A 112 -8.76 -1.53 -7.13
C LEU A 112 -10.10 -2.27 -7.17
N ALA A 113 -10.21 -3.39 -6.46
CA ALA A 113 -11.31 -4.35 -6.58
C ALA A 113 -12.22 -4.45 -5.34
N GLY A 114 -11.69 -4.19 -4.15
CA GLY A 114 -12.39 -4.30 -2.88
C GLY A 114 -12.95 -2.98 -2.35
N MET A 115 -12.31 -2.43 -1.33
CA MET A 115 -12.61 -1.11 -0.79
C MET A 115 -11.30 -0.37 -0.45
N ARG A 116 -11.31 0.95 -0.54
CA ARG A 116 -10.14 1.74 -0.19
C ARG A 116 -9.89 1.79 1.32
N GLY A 117 -10.95 1.85 2.12
CA GLY A 117 -10.91 1.79 3.57
C GLY A 117 -10.67 3.14 4.26
N LEU A 118 -10.11 3.08 5.46
CA LEU A 118 -9.89 4.25 6.30
C LEU A 118 -8.73 5.12 5.79
N MET A 119 -8.92 6.43 5.83
CA MET A 119 -7.93 7.41 5.40
C MET A 119 -7.40 8.20 6.59
N ALA A 120 -6.13 8.63 6.51
CA ALA A 120 -5.56 9.52 7.49
C ALA A 120 -5.93 10.99 7.18
N ALA A 121 -6.39 11.71 8.18
CA ALA A 121 -6.58 13.15 8.11
C ALA A 121 -5.21 13.89 8.13
N PRO A 122 -5.15 15.18 7.76
CA PRO A 122 -3.91 15.96 7.77
C PRO A 122 -3.20 16.00 9.12
N ASN A 123 -3.95 15.92 10.22
CA ASN A 123 -3.43 15.86 11.59
C ASN A 123 -2.85 14.49 11.99
N GLY A 124 -2.89 13.50 11.11
CA GLY A 124 -2.41 12.14 11.37
C GLY A 124 -3.41 11.20 12.02
N ARG A 125 -4.56 11.72 12.51
CA ARG A 125 -5.64 10.88 13.03
C ARG A 125 -6.34 10.15 11.89
N ILE A 126 -6.75 8.91 12.12
CA ILE A 126 -7.53 8.15 11.13
C ILE A 126 -8.97 8.68 11.13
N MET A 127 -9.51 8.92 9.95
CA MET A 127 -10.91 9.33 9.81
C MET A 127 -11.83 8.13 10.07
N GLU A 128 -12.88 8.34 10.86
CA GLU A 128 -13.84 7.28 11.19
C GLU A 128 -14.71 6.87 9.99
N LEU A 129 -14.85 7.76 9.01
CA LEU A 129 -15.61 7.50 7.79
C LEU A 129 -14.72 6.80 6.77
N PRO A 130 -14.97 5.51 6.45
CA PRO A 130 -14.19 4.79 5.47
C PRO A 130 -14.60 5.17 4.05
N ILE A 131 -13.71 5.00 3.09
CA ILE A 131 -14.02 5.01 1.68
C ILE A 131 -14.44 3.60 1.29
N LEU A 132 -15.72 3.41 1.03
CA LEU A 132 -16.32 2.11 0.72
C LEU A 132 -16.14 1.73 -0.75
N SER A 133 -16.05 2.73 -1.62
CA SER A 133 -15.86 2.54 -3.05
C SER A 133 -14.44 2.06 -3.38
N ASN A 134 -14.31 1.38 -4.49
CA ASN A 134 -13.03 1.02 -5.10
C ASN A 134 -12.78 1.88 -6.36
N PHE A 135 -11.58 1.78 -6.92
CA PHE A 135 -11.24 2.55 -8.12
C PHE A 135 -11.98 2.08 -9.37
N ARG A 136 -12.39 0.81 -9.42
CA ARG A 136 -13.18 0.28 -10.54
C ARG A 136 -14.57 0.88 -10.59
N GLU A 137 -15.24 1.00 -9.44
CA GLU A 137 -16.60 1.59 -9.32
C GLU A 137 -16.56 3.10 -9.47
N GLY A 138 -15.43 3.72 -9.14
CA GLY A 138 -15.28 5.15 -9.02
C GLY A 138 -15.63 5.66 -7.62
N LEU A 139 -15.04 6.79 -7.24
CA LEU A 139 -15.25 7.43 -5.95
C LEU A 139 -16.35 8.48 -6.05
N SER A 140 -17.16 8.62 -5.00
CA SER A 140 -18.06 9.75 -4.86
C SER A 140 -17.25 11.04 -4.63
N VAL A 141 -17.88 12.21 -4.85
CA VAL A 141 -17.22 13.52 -4.66
C VAL A 141 -16.66 13.68 -3.25
N LEU A 142 -17.41 13.24 -2.25
CA LEU A 142 -16.99 13.30 -0.84
C LEU A 142 -15.82 12.35 -0.55
N GLU A 143 -15.88 11.13 -1.05
CA GLU A 143 -14.80 10.15 -0.91
C GLU A 143 -13.52 10.60 -1.62
N MET A 144 -13.66 11.21 -2.79
CA MET A 144 -12.54 11.79 -3.51
C MET A 144 -11.88 12.91 -2.70
N PHE A 145 -12.68 13.79 -2.09
CA PHE A 145 -12.17 14.87 -1.24
C PHE A 145 -11.35 14.31 -0.06
N PHE A 146 -11.86 13.34 0.67
CA PHE A 146 -11.11 12.68 1.77
C PHE A 146 -9.85 11.99 1.28
N SER A 147 -9.92 11.36 0.13
CA SER A 147 -8.80 10.71 -0.53
C SER A 147 -7.64 11.66 -0.84
N THR A 148 -7.92 12.92 -1.19
CA THR A 148 -6.89 13.90 -1.54
C THR A 148 -6.01 14.30 -0.35
N HIS A 149 -6.51 14.24 0.87
CA HIS A 149 -5.70 14.51 2.06
C HIS A 149 -4.53 13.54 2.20
N GLY A 150 -4.80 12.24 2.04
CA GLY A 150 -3.76 11.21 2.06
C GLY A 150 -2.79 11.33 0.89
N ALA A 151 -3.28 11.64 -0.30
CA ALA A 151 -2.44 11.84 -1.48
C ALA A 151 -1.47 13.03 -1.31
N ARG A 152 -1.95 14.18 -0.84
CA ARG A 152 -1.11 15.35 -0.57
C ARG A 152 -0.05 15.06 0.49
N LYS A 153 -0.42 14.40 1.59
CA LYS A 153 0.53 13.99 2.62
C LYS A 153 1.60 13.06 2.06
N GLY A 154 1.22 12.06 1.28
CA GLY A 154 2.15 11.14 0.65
C GLY A 154 3.13 11.83 -0.31
N MET A 155 2.67 12.79 -1.11
CA MET A 155 3.53 13.58 -2.00
C MET A 155 4.53 14.45 -1.19
N THR A 156 4.08 15.11 -0.15
CA THR A 156 4.93 15.94 0.73
C THR A 156 5.95 15.07 1.47
N ASP A 157 5.52 13.96 2.06
CA ASP A 157 6.39 13.03 2.77
C ASP A 157 7.47 12.45 1.84
N THR A 158 7.13 12.10 0.60
CA THR A 158 8.08 11.60 -0.39
C THR A 158 9.15 12.66 -0.71
N ALA A 159 8.74 13.91 -0.95
CA ALA A 159 9.65 15.01 -1.24
C ALA A 159 10.63 15.28 -0.09
N LEU A 160 10.16 15.30 1.15
CA LEU A 160 10.98 15.55 2.33
C LEU A 160 11.90 14.36 2.66
N LYS A 161 11.39 13.14 2.65
CA LYS A 161 12.17 11.93 2.96
C LYS A 161 13.28 11.65 1.92
N THR A 162 13.11 12.09 0.69
CA THR A 162 14.15 11.98 -0.34
C THR A 162 15.39 12.79 0.05
N ALA A 163 15.20 14.01 0.55
CA ALA A 163 16.29 14.85 1.03
C ALA A 163 17.00 14.25 2.25
N ASP A 164 16.25 13.75 3.24
CA ASP A 164 16.79 13.10 4.44
C ASP A 164 17.57 11.83 4.09
N SER A 165 17.05 11.00 3.19
CA SER A 165 17.72 9.80 2.70
C SER A 165 19.02 10.15 1.95
N GLY A 166 19.00 11.17 1.10
CA GLY A 166 20.19 11.64 0.40
C GLY A 166 21.28 12.15 1.36
N TYR A 167 20.90 12.92 2.37
CA TYR A 167 21.82 13.40 3.39
C TYR A 167 22.42 12.25 4.24
N LEU A 168 21.59 11.28 4.64
CA LEU A 168 22.07 10.10 5.37
C LEU A 168 23.06 9.30 4.51
N THR A 169 22.75 9.05 3.26
CA THR A 169 23.61 8.33 2.32
C THR A 169 24.95 9.05 2.16
N ARG A 170 24.94 10.38 1.99
CA ARG A 170 26.19 11.18 1.91
C ARG A 170 27.05 11.02 3.15
N ARG A 171 26.45 11.14 4.34
CA ARG A 171 27.20 10.97 5.61
C ARG A 171 27.81 9.58 5.75
N LEU A 172 27.07 8.53 5.34
CA LEU A 172 27.58 7.16 5.36
C LEU A 172 28.76 6.98 4.40
N VAL A 173 28.67 7.53 3.20
CA VAL A 173 29.76 7.48 2.21
C VAL A 173 30.99 8.22 2.73
N ASP A 174 30.82 9.42 3.29
CA ASP A 174 31.93 10.21 3.85
C ASP A 174 32.66 9.43 4.96
N VAL A 175 31.92 8.80 5.87
CA VAL A 175 32.50 7.96 6.94
C VAL A 175 33.20 6.73 6.36
N CYS A 176 32.59 6.03 5.40
CA CYS A 176 33.21 4.87 4.75
C CYS A 176 34.49 5.22 4.00
N LEU A 177 34.53 6.38 3.31
CA LEU A 177 35.71 6.86 2.60
C LEU A 177 36.86 7.19 3.57
N LEU A 178 36.58 7.87 4.68
CA LEU A 178 37.58 8.14 5.73
C LEU A 178 38.16 6.85 6.27
N TYR A 179 37.32 5.85 6.57
CA TYR A 179 37.75 4.57 7.11
C TYR A 179 38.64 3.77 6.16
N THR A 180 38.29 3.79 4.86
CA THR A 180 39.07 3.09 3.82
C THR A 180 40.35 3.84 3.46
N SER A 181 40.38 5.17 3.56
CA SER A 181 41.59 5.99 3.34
C SER A 181 42.60 5.80 4.47
N ASP A 182 42.16 5.86 5.74
CA ASP A 182 43.04 5.63 6.89
C ASP A 182 43.67 4.22 6.88
N ALA A 183 42.90 3.19 6.46
CA ALA A 183 43.43 1.84 6.34
C ALA A 183 44.47 1.69 5.20
N ALA A 184 44.40 2.47 4.16
CA ALA A 184 45.40 2.49 3.07
C ALA A 184 46.69 3.21 3.49
N ASP A 185 46.57 4.27 4.26
CA ASP A 185 47.73 5.02 4.78
C ASP A 185 48.50 4.24 5.87
N GLU A 186 47.84 3.35 6.60
CA GLU A 186 48.52 2.46 7.57
C GLU A 186 49.29 1.32 6.90
N GLU A 187 48.85 0.83 5.74
CA GLU A 187 49.56 -0.21 4.98
C GLU A 187 50.82 0.33 4.27
N ASP A 188 50.85 1.61 3.90
CA ASP A 188 52.05 2.24 3.26
C ASP A 188 53.12 2.70 4.27
N SER A 189 52.83 2.64 5.57
CA SER A 189 53.75 3.06 6.64
C SER A 189 54.46 1.90 7.38
N GLY A 190 54.36 0.66 6.90
CA GLY A 190 55.02 -0.59 7.36
C GLY A 190 56.13 -1.06 6.37
#